data_d3ffda46c1a3fb1a1c8a4a97a0b8966f
#
_entry.id   d3ffda46c1a3fb1a1c8a4a97a0b8966f
#
_cell.length_a   1.000
_cell.length_b   1.000
_cell.length_c   1.000
_cell.angle_alpha   90.00
_cell.angle_beta   90.00
_cell.angle_gamma   90.00
#
_symmetry.space_group_name_H-M   'P 1'
#
loop_
_entity.id
_entity.type
_entity.pdbx_description
1 polymer ?
#
loop_
_entity_poly.entity_id
_entity_poly.type
_entity_poly.pdbx_seq_one_letter_code
_entity_poly.pdbx_strand_id
1 'polypeptide(L)'
;MLSASRDEADETLEAKRAEEARRSGIVLDDAAVTEAWEHGEDKRYIPIRFRYGKPTADSIASAERLGLLGKHIRDKLTEMASQLRQGSISADPYYRSQQENACLNCDFFDACHFADGQNGESCRFMPKLGPDRVWGMLEEEQRR
;
A
#
# COMPACT_ATOMS: atom_id res chain seq x y z
N MET A 1 -44.07 -1.64 14.08
CA MET A 1 -43.32 -2.25 12.96
C MET A 1 -42.36 -1.26 12.23
N LEU A 2 -42.46 0.06 12.44
CA LEU A 2 -41.58 1.05 11.81
C LEU A 2 -40.28 1.38 12.62
N SER A 3 -40.20 1.00 13.89
CA SER A 3 -39.01 1.24 14.73
C SER A 3 -37.86 0.27 14.39
N ALA A 4 -38.14 -1.02 14.21
CA ALA A 4 -37.12 -2.02 13.90
C ALA A 4 -36.37 -1.72 12.59
N SER A 5 -37.07 -1.23 11.57
CA SER A 5 -36.47 -0.85 10.28
C SER A 5 -35.55 0.38 10.35
N ARG A 6 -35.75 1.25 11.35
CA ARG A 6 -34.93 2.46 11.55
C ARG A 6 -33.62 2.12 12.29
N ASP A 7 -33.71 1.25 13.30
CA ASP A 7 -32.55 0.79 14.06
C ASP A 7 -31.63 -0.07 13.20
N GLU A 8 -32.16 -0.96 12.35
CA GLU A 8 -31.37 -1.71 11.36
C GLU A 8 -30.70 -0.82 10.31
N ALA A 9 -31.35 0.29 9.91
CA ALA A 9 -30.76 1.25 8.97
C ALA A 9 -29.64 2.08 9.65
N ASP A 10 -29.79 2.40 10.92
CA ASP A 10 -28.76 3.12 11.69
C ASP A 10 -27.55 2.22 11.99
N GLU A 11 -27.72 0.95 12.37
CA GLU A 11 -26.63 -0.02 12.53
C GLU A 11 -25.84 -0.24 11.23
N THR A 12 -26.54 -0.36 10.09
CA THR A 12 -25.88 -0.51 8.78
C THR A 12 -25.11 0.75 8.37
N LEU A 13 -25.61 1.93 8.73
CA LEU A 13 -24.94 3.20 8.47
C LEU A 13 -23.70 3.37 9.33
N GLU A 14 -23.76 3.01 10.60
CA GLU A 14 -22.60 3.02 11.50
C GLU A 14 -21.53 2.04 11.06
N ALA A 15 -21.89 0.83 10.62
CA ALA A 15 -20.95 -0.15 10.09
C ALA A 15 -20.23 0.37 8.84
N LYS A 16 -20.95 1.01 7.91
CA LYS A 16 -20.35 1.65 6.73
C LYS A 16 -19.41 2.79 7.09
N ARG A 17 -19.79 3.65 8.05
CA ARG A 17 -18.94 4.74 8.53
C ARG A 17 -17.67 4.22 9.20
N ALA A 18 -17.77 3.13 9.97
CA ALA A 18 -16.62 2.49 10.59
C ALA A 18 -15.68 1.88 9.52
N GLU A 19 -16.22 1.28 8.47
CA GLU A 19 -15.44 0.76 7.35
C GLU A 19 -14.73 1.88 6.56
N GLU A 20 -15.42 2.98 6.28
CA GLU A 20 -14.83 4.17 5.64
C GLU A 20 -13.77 4.85 6.51
N ALA A 21 -13.96 4.86 7.83
CA ALA A 21 -13.02 5.42 8.80
C ALA A 21 -11.86 4.47 9.13
N ARG A 22 -11.89 3.23 8.64
CA ARG A 22 -10.84 2.24 8.88
C ARG A 22 -9.53 2.71 8.26
N ARG A 23 -8.49 2.74 9.07
CA ARG A 23 -7.15 3.13 8.62
C ARG A 23 -6.59 2.10 7.65
N SER A 24 -5.71 2.54 6.77
CA SER A 24 -4.93 1.65 5.89
C SER A 24 -3.46 1.64 6.33
N GLY A 25 -2.78 0.52 6.13
CA GLY A 25 -1.37 0.40 6.45
C GLY A 25 -1.03 -0.94 7.10
N ILE A 26 0.21 -1.04 7.57
CA ILE A 26 0.75 -2.23 8.22
C ILE A 26 0.97 -1.90 9.69
N VAL A 27 0.48 -2.76 10.57
CA VAL A 27 0.62 -2.64 12.02
C VAL A 27 1.74 -3.58 12.50
N LEU A 28 2.46 -3.16 13.53
CA LEU A 28 3.43 -4.03 14.20
C LEU A 28 2.71 -5.25 14.80
N ASP A 29 3.28 -6.43 14.59
CA ASP A 29 2.82 -7.69 15.17
C ASP A 29 3.19 -7.75 16.66
N ASP A 30 2.49 -6.94 17.46
CA ASP A 30 2.63 -6.84 18.90
C ASP A 30 1.26 -6.58 19.53
N ALA A 31 0.85 -7.48 20.42
CA ALA A 31 -0.46 -7.39 21.06
C ALA A 31 -0.62 -6.12 21.91
N ALA A 32 0.45 -5.65 22.58
CA ALA A 32 0.42 -4.43 23.38
C ALA A 32 0.23 -3.19 22.49
N VAL A 33 0.89 -3.15 21.33
CA VAL A 33 0.72 -2.07 20.35
C VAL A 33 -0.70 -2.08 19.80
N THR A 34 -1.20 -3.24 19.42
CA THR A 34 -2.57 -3.40 18.89
C THR A 34 -3.61 -2.96 19.91
N GLU A 35 -3.44 -3.34 21.17
CA GLU A 35 -4.35 -2.95 22.25
C GLU A 35 -4.25 -1.47 22.61
N ALA A 36 -3.06 -0.89 22.53
CA ALA A 36 -2.86 0.56 22.76
C ALA A 36 -3.52 1.41 21.65
N TRP A 37 -3.65 0.89 20.44
CA TRP A 37 -4.30 1.61 19.33
C TRP A 37 -5.83 1.57 19.42
N GLU A 38 -6.39 0.44 19.81
CA GLU A 38 -7.83 0.23 19.92
C GLU A 38 -8.11 -0.87 20.95
N HIS A 39 -8.74 -0.47 22.07
CA HIS A 39 -9.13 -1.39 23.13
C HIS A 39 -10.35 -2.23 22.75
N GLY A 40 -10.41 -3.44 23.29
CA GLY A 40 -11.55 -4.34 23.16
C GLY A 40 -11.39 -5.39 22.06
N GLU A 41 -12.36 -6.29 21.98
CA GLU A 41 -12.33 -7.44 21.05
C GLU A 41 -12.70 -7.02 19.62
N ASP A 42 -13.64 -6.09 19.46
CA ASP A 42 -14.11 -5.59 18.16
C ASP A 42 -13.24 -4.46 17.65
N LYS A 43 -12.14 -4.80 17.05
CA LYS A 43 -11.22 -3.82 16.42
C LYS A 43 -11.81 -3.28 15.10
N ARG A 44 -12.36 -2.05 15.15
CA ARG A 44 -13.09 -1.45 14.01
C ARG A 44 -12.22 -0.59 13.11
N TYR A 45 -11.27 0.13 13.69
CA TYR A 45 -10.54 1.21 13.00
C TYR A 45 -9.09 0.87 12.65
N ILE A 46 -8.49 -0.13 13.31
CA ILE A 46 -7.14 -0.56 12.96
C ILE A 46 -7.13 -1.31 11.62
N PRO A 47 -6.06 -1.19 10.82
CA PRO A 47 -5.99 -1.78 9.49
C PRO A 47 -5.75 -3.30 9.48
N ILE A 48 -5.85 -3.99 10.61
CA ILE A 48 -5.62 -5.44 10.65
C ILE A 48 -6.77 -6.16 9.97
N ARG A 49 -6.43 -6.92 8.93
CA ARG A 49 -7.38 -7.78 8.22
C ARG A 49 -7.21 -9.23 8.68
N PHE A 50 -8.32 -9.89 8.91
CA PHE A 50 -8.33 -11.30 9.30
C PHE A 50 -8.86 -12.16 8.16
N ARG A 51 -8.18 -13.29 7.91
CA ARG A 51 -8.65 -14.32 7.00
C ARG A 51 -8.53 -15.67 7.70
N TYR A 52 -9.65 -16.38 7.82
CA TYR A 52 -9.73 -17.63 8.59
C TYR A 52 -9.20 -17.49 10.03
N GLY A 53 -9.55 -16.41 10.71
CA GLY A 53 -9.15 -16.15 12.11
C GLY A 53 -7.68 -15.75 12.31
N LYS A 54 -6.91 -15.57 11.22
CA LYS A 54 -5.50 -15.13 11.28
C LYS A 54 -5.33 -13.77 10.62
N PRO A 55 -4.48 -12.87 11.15
CA PRO A 55 -4.15 -11.63 10.48
C PRO A 55 -3.46 -11.91 9.13
N THR A 56 -3.73 -11.07 8.13
CA THR A 56 -3.13 -11.19 6.80
C THR A 56 -1.76 -10.50 6.74
N ALA A 57 -0.84 -11.04 5.96
CA ALA A 57 0.54 -10.52 5.83
C ALA A 57 0.64 -9.13 5.19
N ASP A 58 -0.45 -8.62 4.63
CA ASP A 58 -0.57 -7.26 4.10
C ASP A 58 -1.03 -6.22 5.14
N SER A 59 -1.39 -6.67 6.34
CA SER A 59 -1.90 -5.80 7.40
C SER A 59 -1.10 -5.84 8.70
N ILE A 60 -0.23 -6.84 8.86
CA ILE A 60 0.59 -7.00 10.07
C ILE A 60 2.01 -7.44 9.70
N ALA A 61 3.01 -6.93 10.41
CA ALA A 61 4.40 -7.31 10.19
C ALA A 61 5.22 -7.28 11.48
N SER A 62 6.21 -8.17 11.59
CA SER A 62 7.16 -8.14 12.68
C SER A 62 8.04 -6.88 12.64
N ALA A 63 8.67 -6.53 13.77
CA ALA A 63 9.61 -5.41 13.85
C ALA A 63 10.77 -5.56 12.84
N GLU A 64 11.24 -6.79 12.62
CA GLU A 64 12.24 -7.10 11.60
C GLU A 64 11.74 -6.71 10.19
N ARG A 65 10.57 -7.17 9.79
CA ARG A 65 9.99 -6.87 8.48
C ARG A 65 9.75 -5.37 8.29
N LEU A 66 9.28 -4.67 9.32
CA LEU A 66 9.15 -3.21 9.27
C LEU A 66 10.52 -2.53 9.13
N GLY A 67 11.54 -3.05 9.77
CA GLY A 67 12.93 -2.60 9.60
C GLY A 67 13.44 -2.78 8.16
N LEU A 68 13.17 -3.94 7.55
CA LEU A 68 13.48 -4.23 6.15
C LEU A 68 12.80 -3.25 5.19
N LEU A 69 11.50 -3.06 5.37
CA LEU A 69 10.72 -2.12 4.57
C LEU A 69 11.26 -0.70 4.72
N GLY A 70 11.55 -0.26 5.95
CA GLY A 70 12.10 1.07 6.22
C GLY A 70 13.49 1.28 5.59
N LYS A 71 14.33 0.24 5.57
CA LYS A 71 15.63 0.26 4.88
C LYS A 71 15.42 0.39 3.36
N HIS A 72 14.61 -0.47 2.77
CA HIS A 72 14.31 -0.44 1.33
C HIS A 72 13.79 0.93 0.88
N ILE A 73 12.85 1.54 1.63
CA ILE A 73 12.34 2.88 1.34
C ILE A 73 13.46 3.91 1.35
N ARG A 74 14.34 3.91 2.36
CA ARG A 74 15.47 4.85 2.44
C ARG A 74 16.44 4.66 1.28
N ASP A 75 16.75 3.42 0.92
CA ASP A 75 17.67 3.11 -0.18
C ASP A 75 17.08 3.61 -1.51
N LYS A 76 15.79 3.38 -1.76
CA LYS A 76 15.08 3.90 -2.95
C LYS A 76 15.01 5.42 -2.99
N LEU A 77 14.71 6.07 -1.89
CA LEU A 77 14.72 7.53 -1.83
C LEU A 77 16.11 8.12 -2.10
N THR A 78 17.16 7.47 -1.58
CA THR A 78 18.56 7.86 -1.83
C THR A 78 18.94 7.69 -3.30
N GLU A 79 18.54 6.57 -3.91
CA GLU A 79 18.73 6.33 -5.35
C GLU A 79 18.03 7.40 -6.19
N MET A 80 16.74 7.68 -5.91
CA MET A 80 15.98 8.71 -6.61
C MET A 80 16.62 10.10 -6.47
N ALA A 81 17.05 10.47 -5.26
CA ALA A 81 17.73 11.74 -5.02
C ALA A 81 19.06 11.83 -5.79
N SER A 82 19.79 10.72 -5.89
CA SER A 82 21.02 10.66 -6.70
C SER A 82 20.75 10.86 -8.18
N GLN A 83 19.75 10.19 -8.73
CA GLN A 83 19.33 10.32 -10.13
C GLN A 83 18.92 11.77 -10.45
N LEU A 84 18.13 12.41 -9.59
CA LEU A 84 17.74 13.81 -9.73
C LEU A 84 18.97 14.74 -9.74
N ARG A 85 19.94 14.52 -8.85
CA ARG A 85 21.18 15.32 -8.80
C ARG A 85 22.06 15.13 -10.03
N GLN A 86 21.99 13.97 -10.67
CA GLN A 86 22.71 13.67 -11.91
C GLN A 86 21.99 14.21 -13.16
N GLY A 87 20.80 14.82 -12.98
CA GLY A 87 20.00 15.36 -14.09
C GLY A 87 19.31 14.28 -14.91
N SER A 88 19.01 13.13 -14.32
CA SER A 88 18.22 12.09 -15.00
C SER A 88 16.81 12.60 -15.28
N ILE A 89 16.43 12.62 -16.56
CA ILE A 89 15.11 13.06 -17.05
C ILE A 89 14.39 11.96 -17.84
N SER A 90 14.87 10.71 -17.75
CA SER A 90 14.28 9.59 -18.48
C SER A 90 12.82 9.39 -18.07
N ALA A 91 11.93 9.31 -19.04
CA ALA A 91 10.54 8.95 -18.81
C ALA A 91 10.43 7.42 -18.80
N ASP A 92 10.26 6.85 -17.60
CA ASP A 92 10.06 5.43 -17.38
C ASP A 92 8.86 5.17 -16.45
N PRO A 93 7.64 5.58 -16.87
CA PRO A 93 6.47 5.51 -16.02
C PRO A 93 6.14 4.07 -15.63
N TYR A 94 5.68 3.86 -14.39
CA TYR A 94 5.18 2.54 -14.02
C TYR A 94 3.88 2.23 -14.77
N TYR A 95 3.73 0.97 -15.15
CA TYR A 95 2.53 0.48 -15.80
C TYR A 95 2.13 -0.89 -15.24
N ARG A 96 0.92 -1.01 -14.77
CA ARG A 96 0.34 -2.28 -14.33
C ARG A 96 -0.85 -2.67 -15.17
N SER A 97 -1.70 -1.71 -15.47
CA SER A 97 -2.89 -1.87 -16.33
C SER A 97 -3.31 -0.52 -16.91
N GLN A 98 -4.31 -0.54 -17.80
CA GLN A 98 -4.90 0.70 -18.31
C GLN A 98 -5.49 1.57 -17.22
N GLN A 99 -5.99 0.98 -16.12
CA GLN A 99 -6.57 1.67 -14.98
C GLN A 99 -5.57 1.95 -13.85
N GLU A 100 -4.35 1.43 -13.96
CA GLU A 100 -3.33 1.55 -12.92
C GLU A 100 -1.95 1.79 -13.55
N ASN A 101 -1.65 3.05 -13.83
CA ASN A 101 -0.39 3.51 -14.39
C ASN A 101 -0.09 4.96 -14.01
N ALA A 102 1.16 5.38 -14.17
CA ALA A 102 1.60 6.72 -13.79
C ALA A 102 1.01 7.83 -14.67
N CYS A 103 0.60 7.53 -15.91
CA CYS A 103 0.14 8.52 -16.87
C CYS A 103 -1.34 8.88 -16.69
N LEU A 104 -2.14 8.03 -16.03
CA LEU A 104 -3.58 8.18 -15.97
C LEU A 104 -4.05 9.50 -15.34
N ASN A 105 -3.34 9.98 -14.33
CA ASN A 105 -3.65 11.23 -13.62
C ASN A 105 -2.45 12.19 -13.63
N CYS A 106 -1.65 12.17 -14.71
CA CYS A 106 -0.48 13.01 -14.84
C CYS A 106 -0.86 14.38 -15.43
N ASP A 107 -0.61 15.46 -14.71
CA ASP A 107 -0.88 16.83 -15.15
C ASP A 107 -0.03 17.23 -16.38
N PHE A 108 1.06 16.51 -16.64
CA PHE A 108 1.98 16.77 -17.76
C PHE A 108 1.78 15.85 -18.95
N PHE A 109 0.72 15.01 -18.94
CA PHE A 109 0.48 14.00 -19.98
C PHE A 109 0.52 14.59 -21.39
N ASP A 110 -0.19 15.71 -21.63
CA ASP A 110 -0.29 16.34 -22.94
C ASP A 110 1.04 17.00 -23.42
N ALA A 111 1.93 17.36 -22.49
CA ALA A 111 3.21 17.97 -22.81
C ALA A 111 4.37 16.97 -22.87
N CYS A 112 4.20 15.81 -22.25
CA CYS A 112 5.26 14.81 -22.09
C CYS A 112 5.58 14.08 -23.40
N HIS A 113 4.58 13.82 -24.25
CA HIS A 113 4.69 13.06 -25.49
C HIS A 113 5.35 11.68 -25.33
N PHE A 114 5.30 11.10 -24.13
CA PHE A 114 5.85 9.77 -23.88
C PHE A 114 5.17 8.72 -24.77
N ALA A 115 5.97 7.90 -25.42
CA ALA A 115 5.50 6.78 -26.22
C ALA A 115 6.34 5.53 -25.93
N ASP A 116 5.70 4.50 -25.37
CA ASP A 116 6.36 3.24 -24.99
C ASP A 116 7.14 2.63 -26.16
N GLY A 117 8.42 2.31 -25.94
CA GLY A 117 9.33 1.75 -26.94
C GLY A 117 9.88 2.75 -27.96
N GLN A 118 9.64 4.05 -27.80
CA GLN A 118 10.19 5.11 -28.66
C GLN A 118 11.28 5.90 -27.92
N ASN A 119 12.23 6.45 -28.66
CA ASN A 119 13.31 7.32 -28.12
C ASN A 119 14.15 6.69 -26.99
N GLY A 120 14.13 5.38 -26.83
CA GLY A 120 14.80 4.70 -25.72
C GLY A 120 14.00 4.72 -24.40
N GLU A 121 12.79 5.23 -24.43
CA GLU A 121 11.87 5.27 -23.28
C GLU A 121 11.01 4.00 -23.24
N SER A 122 10.70 3.51 -22.05
CA SER A 122 9.86 2.34 -21.88
C SER A 122 9.09 2.35 -20.57
N CYS A 123 7.90 1.77 -20.58
CA CYS A 123 7.16 1.54 -19.35
C CYS A 123 7.86 0.54 -18.43
N ARG A 124 7.87 0.83 -17.14
CA ARG A 124 8.21 -0.14 -16.10
C ARG A 124 6.99 -1.00 -15.79
N PHE A 125 6.94 -2.20 -16.35
CA PHE A 125 5.87 -3.12 -16.09
C PHE A 125 5.97 -3.70 -14.68
N MET A 126 5.00 -3.39 -13.83
CA MET A 126 4.96 -3.85 -12.44
C MET A 126 3.89 -4.93 -12.25
N PRO A 127 4.27 -6.20 -12.05
CA PRO A 127 3.30 -7.25 -11.79
C PRO A 127 2.61 -7.02 -10.42
N LYS A 128 1.37 -7.48 -10.30
CA LYS A 128 0.69 -7.52 -9.02
C LYS A 128 1.27 -8.66 -8.18
N LEU A 129 1.98 -8.29 -7.12
CA LEU A 129 2.59 -9.24 -6.20
C LEU A 129 1.70 -9.44 -4.97
N GLY A 130 1.64 -10.67 -4.48
CA GLY A 130 1.05 -10.95 -3.17
C GLY A 130 2.00 -10.53 -2.03
N PRO A 131 1.46 -10.27 -0.82
CA PRO A 131 2.25 -9.79 0.33
C PRO A 131 3.46 -10.67 0.66
N ASP A 132 3.28 -11.98 0.69
CA ASP A 132 4.36 -12.93 1.00
C ASP A 132 5.51 -12.86 -0.01
N ARG A 133 5.19 -12.64 -1.29
CA ARG A 133 6.21 -12.47 -2.33
C ARG A 133 6.98 -11.18 -2.16
N VAL A 134 6.30 -10.10 -1.78
CA VAL A 134 6.94 -8.79 -1.50
C VAL A 134 7.91 -8.94 -0.32
N TRP A 135 7.48 -9.55 0.78
CA TRP A 135 8.37 -9.80 1.93
C TRP A 135 9.57 -10.65 1.57
N GLY A 136 9.35 -11.74 0.81
CA GLY A 136 10.45 -12.58 0.34
C GLY A 136 11.49 -11.82 -0.50
N MET A 137 11.05 -10.92 -1.39
CA MET A 137 11.95 -10.07 -2.18
C MET A 137 12.77 -9.11 -1.32
N LEU A 138 12.14 -8.49 -0.31
CA LEU A 138 12.84 -7.60 0.62
C LEU A 138 13.89 -8.36 1.46
N GLU A 139 13.58 -9.57 1.87
CA GLU A 139 14.52 -10.44 2.60
C GLU A 139 15.70 -10.91 1.70
N GLU A 140 15.44 -11.19 0.43
CA GLU A 140 16.47 -11.54 -0.56
C GLU A 140 17.39 -10.34 -0.87
N GLU A 141 16.85 -9.15 -1.00
CA GLU A 141 17.60 -7.92 -1.26
C GLU A 141 18.60 -7.63 -0.13
N GLN A 142 18.24 -7.92 1.10
CA GLN A 142 19.13 -7.69 2.24
C GLN A 142 20.28 -8.69 2.34
N ARG A 143 20.17 -9.86 1.72
CA ARG A 143 21.24 -10.88 1.75
C ARG A 143 22.34 -10.63 0.69
N ARG A 144 22.12 -9.65 -0.18
CA ARG A 144 23.09 -9.25 -1.22
C ARG A 144 24.01 -8.14 -0.75
#